data_f6d6e098ff3a020ec2cb5a5c55c8e5a9
#
_entry.id   f6d6e098ff3a020ec2cb5a5c55c8e5a9
#
_cell.length_a   1.000
_cell.length_b   1.000
_cell.length_c   1.000
_cell.angle_alpha   90.00
_cell.angle_beta   90.00
_cell.angle_gamma   90.00
#
_symmetry.space_group_name_H-M   'P 1'
#
loop_
_entity.id
_entity.type
_entity.pdbx_description
1 polymer ?
#
loop_
_entity_poly.entity_id
_entity_poly.type
_entity_poly.pdbx_seq_one_letter_code
_entity_poly.pdbx_strand_id
1 'polypeptide(L)'
;MRNKIYSFIEIARLDKPIGIYLLLWPSLLGYVLAGINSELEFKNFLIVVFGSILVRSCGCVINDISDYKIDKLVKRTLNRPLALGSISLIEAWLFFLALSIMSLLLLFETNSLTIKISIFFAFLIILYPLTKRFF
;
A
#
# COMPACT_ATOMS: atom_id res chain seq x y z
N MET A 1 9.26 -17.51 18.96
CA MET A 1 9.76 -16.74 17.79
C MET A 1 8.59 -16.46 16.86
N ARG A 2 8.30 -15.19 16.58
CA ARG A 2 7.24 -14.83 15.63
C ARG A 2 7.66 -15.26 14.22
N ASN A 3 6.79 -15.94 13.49
CA ASN A 3 7.12 -16.36 12.11
C ASN A 3 7.36 -15.11 11.26
N LYS A 4 8.52 -15.05 10.60
CA LYS A 4 8.95 -13.88 9.82
C LYS A 4 7.97 -13.54 8.69
N ILE A 5 7.39 -14.58 8.07
CA ILE A 5 6.35 -14.42 7.03
C ILE A 5 5.12 -13.71 7.60
N TYR A 6 4.68 -14.10 8.80
CA TYR A 6 3.54 -13.46 9.46
C TYR A 6 3.82 -11.97 9.75
N SER A 7 5.05 -11.63 10.12
CA SER A 7 5.47 -10.25 10.34
C SER A 7 5.39 -9.39 9.06
N PHE A 8 5.69 -9.96 7.89
CA PHE A 8 5.48 -9.27 6.60
C PHE A 8 4.01 -9.09 6.25
N ILE A 9 3.16 -10.07 6.53
CA ILE A 9 1.70 -9.96 6.36
C ILE A 9 1.14 -8.84 7.25
N GLU A 10 1.63 -8.77 8.49
CA GLU A 10 1.17 -7.78 9.47
C GLU A 10 1.62 -6.35 9.14
N ILE A 11 2.86 -6.13 8.68
CA ILE A 11 3.32 -4.78 8.28
C ILE A 11 2.58 -4.28 7.04
N ALA A 12 2.21 -5.17 6.11
CA ALA A 12 1.38 -4.87 4.96
C ALA A 12 -0.12 -4.72 5.30
N ARG A 13 -0.52 -5.00 6.56
CA ARG A 13 -1.92 -4.99 7.03
C ARG A 13 -2.84 -5.96 6.28
N LEU A 14 -2.30 -7.03 5.73
CA LEU A 14 -3.09 -8.06 5.05
C LEU A 14 -3.93 -8.90 6.04
N ASP A 15 -3.51 -8.95 7.31
CA ASP A 15 -4.25 -9.54 8.42
C ASP A 15 -5.52 -8.76 8.81
N LYS A 16 -5.62 -7.48 8.37
CA LYS A 16 -6.75 -6.59 8.66
C LYS A 16 -7.29 -5.97 7.36
N PRO A 17 -8.07 -6.73 6.58
CA PRO A 17 -8.44 -6.37 5.22
C PRO A 17 -9.38 -5.14 5.10
N ILE A 18 -9.89 -4.63 6.22
CA ILE A 18 -10.83 -3.48 6.22
C ILE A 18 -10.27 -2.26 5.47
N GLY A 19 -8.96 -1.99 5.63
CA GLY A 19 -8.30 -0.89 4.92
C GLY A 19 -8.15 -1.14 3.42
N ILE A 20 -8.07 -2.42 3.00
CA ILE A 20 -8.06 -2.81 1.59
C ILE A 20 -9.45 -2.57 0.99
N TYR A 21 -10.51 -2.98 1.68
CA TYR A 21 -11.89 -2.78 1.22
C TYR A 21 -12.23 -1.30 1.06
N LEU A 22 -11.77 -0.44 1.96
CA LEU A 22 -12.00 1.00 1.88
C LEU A 22 -11.40 1.64 0.62
N LEU A 23 -10.30 1.10 0.10
CA LEU A 23 -9.68 1.54 -1.15
C LEU A 23 -10.31 0.83 -2.36
N LEU A 24 -10.60 -0.46 -2.21
CA LEU A 24 -11.12 -1.31 -3.29
C LEU A 24 -12.51 -0.90 -3.74
N TRP A 25 -13.44 -0.61 -2.83
CA TRP A 25 -14.83 -0.29 -3.19
C TRP A 25 -14.95 0.95 -4.08
N PRO A 26 -14.33 2.11 -3.75
CA PRO A 26 -14.35 3.26 -4.65
C PRO A 26 -13.69 2.96 -6.01
N SER A 27 -12.63 2.17 -6.02
CA SER A 27 -11.91 1.80 -7.25
C SER A 27 -12.76 0.90 -8.16
N LEU A 28 -13.49 -0.06 -7.57
CA LEU A 28 -14.44 -0.90 -8.31
C LEU A 28 -15.63 -0.08 -8.84
N LEU A 29 -16.12 0.86 -8.05
CA LEU A 29 -17.17 1.78 -8.51
C LEU A 29 -16.69 2.57 -9.74
N GLY A 30 -15.48 3.14 -9.68
CA GLY A 30 -14.87 3.82 -10.82
C GLY A 30 -14.71 2.91 -12.05
N TYR A 31 -14.31 1.66 -11.85
CA TYR A 31 -14.21 0.67 -12.92
C TYR A 31 -15.59 0.40 -13.58
N VAL A 32 -16.63 0.18 -12.79
CA VAL A 32 -18.00 -0.05 -13.29
C VAL A 32 -18.54 1.17 -14.02
N LEU A 33 -18.32 2.39 -13.48
CA LEU A 33 -18.73 3.62 -14.14
C LEU A 33 -18.02 3.84 -15.49
N ALA A 34 -16.75 3.49 -15.61
CA ALA A 34 -16.01 3.55 -16.86
C ALA A 34 -16.62 2.60 -17.92
N GLY A 35 -17.20 1.48 -17.50
CA GLY A 35 -17.86 0.51 -18.38
C GLY A 35 -19.22 0.95 -18.93
N ILE A 36 -19.79 2.06 -18.47
CA ILE A 36 -21.09 2.56 -19.00
C ILE A 36 -20.98 2.92 -20.48
N ASN A 37 -19.82 3.40 -20.93
CA ASN A 37 -19.56 3.83 -22.31
C ASN A 37 -18.52 2.98 -23.04
N SER A 38 -18.05 1.89 -22.43
CA SER A 38 -17.00 1.02 -22.98
C SER A 38 -17.17 -0.41 -22.48
N GLU A 39 -16.60 -1.37 -23.21
CA GLU A 39 -16.61 -2.76 -22.73
C GLU A 39 -15.72 -2.91 -21.48
N LEU A 40 -16.23 -3.64 -20.48
CA LEU A 40 -15.51 -3.97 -19.27
C LEU A 40 -14.54 -5.13 -19.52
N GLU A 41 -13.27 -4.84 -19.59
CA GLU A 41 -12.23 -5.85 -19.72
C GLU A 41 -11.91 -6.50 -18.36
N PHE A 42 -11.91 -7.83 -18.31
CA PHE A 42 -11.52 -8.58 -17.10
C PHE A 42 -10.08 -8.27 -16.64
N LYS A 43 -9.19 -7.96 -17.60
CA LYS A 43 -7.82 -7.50 -17.29
C LYS A 43 -7.83 -6.26 -16.39
N ASN A 44 -8.62 -5.26 -16.75
CA ASN A 44 -8.71 -4.00 -15.98
C ASN A 44 -9.32 -4.21 -14.59
N PHE A 45 -10.27 -5.14 -14.47
CA PHE A 45 -10.79 -5.57 -13.16
C PHE A 45 -9.67 -6.12 -12.26
N LEU A 46 -8.84 -7.03 -12.79
CA LEU A 46 -7.72 -7.60 -12.03
C LEU A 46 -6.70 -6.52 -11.64
N ILE A 47 -6.39 -5.58 -12.54
CA ILE A 47 -5.49 -4.45 -12.24
C ILE A 47 -6.04 -3.61 -11.09
N VAL A 48 -7.34 -3.31 -11.08
CA VAL A 48 -7.98 -2.54 -10.00
C VAL A 48 -7.90 -3.28 -8.67
N VAL A 49 -8.21 -4.58 -8.65
CA VAL A 49 -8.19 -5.39 -7.42
C VAL A 49 -6.78 -5.51 -6.86
N PHE A 50 -5.83 -6.01 -7.65
CA PHE A 50 -4.46 -6.21 -7.20
C PHE A 50 -3.73 -4.89 -6.94
N GLY A 51 -3.96 -3.88 -7.78
CA GLY A 51 -3.43 -2.54 -7.59
C GLY A 51 -3.87 -1.93 -6.26
N SER A 52 -5.14 -2.05 -5.90
CA SER A 52 -5.67 -1.57 -4.61
C SER A 52 -4.99 -2.25 -3.42
N ILE A 53 -4.77 -3.57 -3.48
CA ILE A 53 -4.09 -4.33 -2.42
C ILE A 53 -2.63 -3.87 -2.30
N LEU A 54 -1.91 -3.79 -3.42
CA LEU A 54 -0.48 -3.42 -3.43
C LEU A 54 -0.26 -1.99 -2.95
N VAL A 55 -1.02 -1.03 -3.49
CA VAL A 55 -0.89 0.40 -3.10
C VAL A 55 -1.23 0.59 -1.63
N ARG A 56 -2.28 -0.09 -1.13
CA ARG A 56 -2.61 -0.05 0.30
C ARG A 56 -1.49 -0.60 1.16
N SER A 57 -0.91 -1.73 0.77
CA SER A 57 0.21 -2.36 1.48
C SER A 57 1.45 -1.46 1.47
N CYS A 58 1.80 -0.86 0.33
CA CYS A 58 2.88 0.13 0.23
C CYS A 58 2.68 1.29 1.22
N GLY A 59 1.47 1.87 1.24
CA GLY A 59 1.13 2.95 2.15
C GLY A 59 1.27 2.57 3.62
N CYS A 60 0.92 1.33 4.00
CA CYS A 60 1.09 0.84 5.36
C CYS A 60 2.57 0.67 5.73
N VAL A 61 3.35 0.05 4.85
CA VAL A 61 4.78 -0.20 5.09
C VAL A 61 5.55 1.12 5.21
N ILE A 62 5.35 2.08 4.30
CA ILE A 62 6.05 3.38 4.37
C ILE A 62 5.65 4.19 5.60
N ASN A 63 4.39 4.10 6.02
CA ASN A 63 3.95 4.75 7.27
C ASN A 63 4.63 4.13 8.49
N ASP A 64 4.70 2.80 8.60
CA ASP A 64 5.36 2.13 9.72
C ASP A 64 6.88 2.38 9.72
N ILE A 65 7.53 2.49 8.55
CA ILE A 65 8.94 2.90 8.42
C ILE A 65 9.13 4.34 8.95
N SER A 66 8.25 5.26 8.55
CA SER A 66 8.31 6.67 8.95
C SER A 66 8.11 6.84 10.46
N ASP A 67 7.19 6.08 11.04
CA ASP A 67 6.85 6.14 12.46
C ASP A 67 7.74 5.25 13.35
N TYR A 68 8.70 4.52 12.80
CA TYR A 68 9.53 3.52 13.48
C TYR A 68 10.09 3.96 14.84
N LYS A 69 10.64 5.19 14.92
CA LYS A 69 11.23 5.72 16.17
C LYS A 69 10.16 6.04 17.22
N ILE A 70 9.00 6.52 16.78
CA ILE A 70 7.88 6.93 17.64
C ILE A 70 7.13 5.70 18.14
N ASP A 71 6.94 4.71 17.28
CA ASP A 71 6.22 3.47 17.60
C ASP A 71 6.85 2.67 18.73
N LYS A 72 8.17 2.80 18.92
CA LYS A 72 8.90 2.21 20.05
C LYS A 72 8.60 2.87 21.40
N LEU A 73 8.09 4.08 21.40
CA LEU A 73 7.82 4.85 22.62
C LEU A 73 6.35 4.77 23.07
N VAL A 74 5.45 4.29 22.21
CA VAL A 74 4.01 4.29 22.46
C VAL A 74 3.53 2.87 22.73
N LYS A 75 2.93 2.62 23.90
CA LYS A 75 2.44 1.29 24.33
C LYS A 75 1.53 0.61 23.30
N ARG A 76 0.67 1.37 22.61
CA ARG A 76 -0.27 0.86 21.59
C ARG A 76 0.43 0.31 20.35
N THR A 77 1.60 0.83 20.01
CA THR A 77 2.32 0.51 18.76
C THR A 77 3.57 -0.35 18.98
N LEU A 78 3.91 -0.63 20.24
CA LEU A 78 5.05 -1.51 20.61
C LEU A 78 4.97 -2.89 19.95
N ASN A 79 3.77 -3.39 19.70
CA ASN A 79 3.54 -4.72 19.09
C ASN A 79 3.68 -4.74 17.56
N ARG A 80 3.93 -3.59 16.91
CA ARG A 80 4.17 -3.55 15.47
C ARG A 80 5.47 -4.27 15.11
N PRO A 81 5.52 -4.98 13.97
CA PRO A 81 6.68 -5.78 13.57
C PRO A 81 8.02 -5.04 13.61
N LEU A 82 8.07 -3.80 13.13
CA LEU A 82 9.26 -2.95 13.17
C LEU A 82 9.63 -2.50 14.58
N ALA A 83 8.66 -2.14 15.41
CA ALA A 83 8.89 -1.71 16.79
C ALA A 83 9.41 -2.85 17.66
N LEU A 84 8.85 -4.07 17.48
CA LEU A 84 9.28 -5.31 18.13
C LEU A 84 10.65 -5.82 17.64
N GLY A 85 11.13 -5.35 16.47
CA GLY A 85 12.36 -5.88 15.87
C GLY A 85 12.20 -7.26 15.21
N SER A 86 10.96 -7.73 14.95
CA SER A 86 10.71 -8.98 14.22
C SER A 86 11.04 -8.85 12.72
N ILE A 87 11.06 -7.62 12.20
CA ILE A 87 11.56 -7.23 10.88
C ILE A 87 12.56 -6.09 11.09
N SER A 88 13.70 -6.16 10.41
CA SER A 88 14.67 -5.05 10.40
C SER A 88 14.19 -3.91 9.49
N LEU A 89 14.73 -2.71 9.71
CA LEU A 89 14.41 -1.54 8.89
C LEU A 89 14.80 -1.77 7.41
N ILE A 90 15.92 -2.46 7.17
CA ILE A 90 16.39 -2.79 5.81
C ILE A 90 15.39 -3.74 5.13
N GLU A 91 14.93 -4.76 5.83
CA GLU A 91 13.93 -5.71 5.30
C GLU A 91 12.61 -5.01 4.98
N ALA A 92 12.19 -4.06 5.81
CA ALA A 92 10.99 -3.27 5.54
C ALA A 92 11.14 -2.39 4.29
N TRP A 93 12.30 -1.75 4.09
CA TRP A 93 12.59 -0.99 2.87
C TRP A 93 12.64 -1.87 1.62
N LEU A 94 13.28 -3.04 1.69
CA LEU A 94 13.32 -4.00 0.58
C LEU A 94 11.90 -4.50 0.24
N PHE A 95 11.08 -4.77 1.24
CA PHE A 95 9.70 -5.18 1.05
C PHE A 95 8.85 -4.06 0.42
N PHE A 96 9.02 -2.81 0.89
CA PHE A 96 8.38 -1.64 0.28
C PHE A 96 8.75 -1.49 -1.20
N LEU A 97 10.05 -1.63 -1.54
CA LEU A 97 10.53 -1.57 -2.92
C LEU A 97 9.92 -2.68 -3.79
N ALA A 98 9.86 -3.90 -3.27
CA ALA A 98 9.24 -5.03 -3.99
C ALA A 98 7.76 -4.76 -4.30
N LEU A 99 6.98 -4.32 -3.30
CA LEU A 99 5.57 -3.96 -3.49
C LEU A 99 5.40 -2.79 -4.47
N SER A 100 6.28 -1.79 -4.40
CA SER A 100 6.26 -0.63 -5.31
C SER A 100 6.55 -1.03 -6.75
N ILE A 101 7.54 -1.90 -6.97
CA ILE A 101 7.86 -2.43 -8.31
C ILE A 101 6.67 -3.22 -8.87
N MET A 102 6.05 -4.09 -8.06
CA MET A 102 4.86 -4.84 -8.48
C MET A 102 3.70 -3.90 -8.84
N SER A 103 3.48 -2.84 -8.05
CA SER A 103 2.46 -1.83 -8.35
C SER A 103 2.74 -1.09 -9.65
N LEU A 104 4.00 -0.74 -9.91
CA LEU A 104 4.42 -0.07 -11.15
C LEU A 104 4.24 -0.99 -12.37
N LEU A 105 4.57 -2.27 -12.27
CA LEU A 105 4.35 -3.23 -13.37
C LEU A 105 2.87 -3.31 -13.74
N LEU A 106 1.96 -3.38 -12.76
CA LEU A 106 0.52 -3.33 -13.02
C LEU A 106 0.10 -1.99 -13.65
N LEU A 107 0.68 -0.89 -13.20
CA LEU A 107 0.36 0.44 -13.71
C LEU A 107 0.74 0.60 -15.18
N PHE A 108 1.87 0.04 -15.62
CA PHE A 108 2.30 0.08 -17.02
C PHE A 108 1.37 -0.65 -17.99
N GLU A 109 0.52 -1.54 -17.48
CA GLU A 109 -0.53 -2.21 -18.28
C GLU A 109 -1.76 -1.31 -18.52
N THR A 110 -1.76 -0.08 -17.98
CA THR A 110 -2.87 0.88 -18.12
C THR A 110 -2.55 1.96 -19.16
N ASN A 111 -3.47 2.89 -19.38
CA ASN A 111 -3.27 4.00 -20.32
C ASN A 111 -2.39 5.11 -19.74
N SER A 112 -1.83 5.97 -20.61
CA SER A 112 -0.87 7.01 -20.21
C SER A 112 -1.47 8.07 -19.28
N LEU A 113 -2.77 8.33 -19.35
CA LEU A 113 -3.45 9.26 -18.44
C LEU A 113 -3.51 8.69 -17.02
N THR A 114 -3.89 7.41 -16.89
CA THR A 114 -3.89 6.69 -15.61
C THR A 114 -2.50 6.67 -15.00
N ILE A 115 -1.46 6.40 -15.79
CA ILE A 115 -0.07 6.39 -15.33
C ILE A 115 0.31 7.75 -14.74
N LYS A 116 0.06 8.86 -15.44
CA LYS A 116 0.40 10.22 -14.97
C LYS A 116 -0.32 10.57 -13.68
N ILE A 117 -1.63 10.31 -13.60
CA ILE A 117 -2.45 10.58 -12.42
C ILE A 117 -1.99 9.72 -11.24
N SER A 118 -1.73 8.43 -11.46
CA SER A 118 -1.28 7.51 -10.41
C SER A 118 0.09 7.88 -9.87
N ILE A 119 1.03 8.29 -10.69
CA ILE A 119 2.35 8.76 -10.23
C ILE A 119 2.21 10.02 -9.38
N PHE A 120 1.36 10.97 -9.78
CA PHE A 120 1.10 12.16 -8.98
C PHE A 120 0.54 11.81 -7.59
N PHE A 121 -0.46 10.94 -7.52
CA PHE A 121 -1.02 10.51 -6.24
C PHE A 121 -0.06 9.64 -5.42
N ALA A 122 0.76 8.78 -6.05
CA ALA A 122 1.79 8.01 -5.36
C ALA A 122 2.80 8.95 -4.66
N PHE A 123 3.20 10.03 -5.31
CA PHE A 123 4.06 11.05 -4.72
C PHE A 123 3.42 11.69 -3.47
N LEU A 124 2.12 12.03 -3.52
CA LEU A 124 1.39 12.57 -2.38
C LEU A 124 1.29 11.56 -1.23
N ILE A 125 1.07 10.28 -1.53
CA ILE A 125 0.99 9.20 -0.53
C ILE A 125 2.32 9.04 0.20
N ILE A 126 3.44 9.16 -0.50
CA ILE A 126 4.79 9.07 0.11
C ILE A 126 5.09 10.32 0.94
N LEU A 127 4.69 11.49 0.47
CA LEU A 127 4.90 12.75 1.21
C LEU A 127 4.08 12.82 2.50
N TYR A 128 2.88 12.27 2.52
CA TYR A 128 1.97 12.37 3.66
C TYR A 128 2.59 11.92 5.00
N PRO A 129 3.24 10.75 5.13
CA PRO A 129 3.89 10.36 6.38
C PRO A 129 5.04 11.28 6.79
N LEU A 130 5.72 11.88 5.80
CA LEU A 130 6.84 12.79 6.05
C LEU A 130 6.36 14.15 6.55
N THR A 131 5.27 14.68 5.96
CA THR A 131 4.69 15.99 6.33
C THR A 131 3.90 15.95 7.63
N LYS A 132 3.29 14.81 7.97
CA LYS A 132 2.54 14.60 9.22
C LYS A 132 3.28 15.02 10.50
N ARG A 133 4.61 15.04 10.47
CA ARG A 133 5.45 15.39 11.62
C ARG A 133 5.67 16.89 11.77
N PHE A 134 5.36 17.70 10.77
CA PHE A 134 5.57 19.15 10.78
C PHE A 134 4.29 19.92 11.14
N PHE A 135 3.17 19.25 11.22
CA PHE A 135 1.86 19.77 11.60
C PHE A 135 1.30 18.99 12.79
#